data_c76527c39eb024b16ce7a0321cf6510c
#
_entry.id   c76527c39eb024b16ce7a0321cf6510c
#
_cell.length_a   1.000
_cell.length_b   1.000
_cell.length_c   1.000
_cell.angle_alpha   90.00
_cell.angle_beta   90.00
_cell.angle_gamma   90.00
#
_symmetry.space_group_name_H-M   'P 1'
#
loop_
_entity.id
_entity.type
_entity.pdbx_description
1 polymer ?
#
loop_
_entity_poly.entity_id
_entity_poly.type
_entity_poly.pdbx_seq_one_letter_code
_entity_poly.pdbx_strand_id
1 'polypeptide(L)'
;AEYTRRLARALHVIGMINIQFIVLGDDVYVIEVNPRSSRTVPYISKVTGIPIVPLATKVILGYKLKDMGYEPGLQPEAKHYAIKMPVFSFEKIRGADISLGPEMKSTGECLGIAKTFNEALYKAFIGAGIRLPKHKQMIITVKDEDKEDIIPIARRFEALGYRIYATLGTAKVLKDCLLYTSPSPRDGL
;
A
#
# COMPACT_ATOMS: atom_id res chain seq x y z
N ALA A 1 16.92 -9.99 10.44
CA ALA A 1 18.03 -9.20 11.03
C ALA A 1 19.40 -9.77 10.66
N GLU A 2 19.65 -11.09 10.77
CA GLU A 2 20.98 -11.69 10.54
C GLU A 2 21.44 -11.53 9.09
N TYR A 3 20.59 -11.82 8.10
CA TYR A 3 20.93 -11.63 6.68
C TYR A 3 21.29 -10.16 6.37
N THR A 4 20.54 -9.21 6.91
CA THR A 4 20.83 -7.79 6.75
C THR A 4 22.21 -7.42 7.31
N ARG A 5 22.54 -7.93 8.51
CA ARG A 5 23.86 -7.69 9.14
C ARG A 5 25.01 -8.27 8.30
N ARG A 6 24.86 -9.50 7.80
CA ARG A 6 25.86 -10.15 6.96
C ARG A 6 26.09 -9.39 5.67
N LEU A 7 25.01 -9.01 4.98
CA LEU A 7 25.09 -8.24 3.73
C LEU A 7 25.72 -6.86 3.94
N ALA A 8 25.28 -6.13 4.96
CA ALA A 8 25.85 -4.81 5.25
C ALA A 8 27.35 -4.85 5.57
N ARG A 9 27.82 -5.88 6.29
CA ARG A 9 29.23 -6.09 6.59
C ARG A 9 30.02 -6.49 5.34
N ALA A 10 29.52 -7.44 4.55
CA ALA A 10 30.19 -7.92 3.33
C ALA A 10 30.35 -6.80 2.29
N LEU A 11 29.40 -5.88 2.24
CA LEU A 11 29.42 -4.73 1.34
C LEU A 11 30.10 -3.49 1.93
N HIS A 12 30.64 -3.58 3.14
CA HIS A 12 31.30 -2.48 3.87
C HIS A 12 30.45 -1.20 3.92
N VAL A 13 29.12 -1.35 4.11
CA VAL A 13 28.19 -0.22 4.07
C VAL A 13 28.33 0.65 5.32
N ILE A 14 28.54 1.94 5.09
CA ILE A 14 28.48 2.98 6.13
C ILE A 14 27.33 3.93 5.78
N GLY A 15 26.42 4.16 6.74
CA GLY A 15 25.27 5.04 6.53
C GLY A 15 23.97 4.26 6.35
N MET A 16 23.46 4.17 5.12
CA MET A 16 22.16 3.57 4.83
C MET A 16 22.25 2.41 3.86
N ILE A 17 21.42 1.40 4.12
CA ILE A 17 21.20 0.28 3.22
C ILE A 17 19.70 -0.06 3.20
N ASN A 18 19.17 -0.35 2.03
CA ASN A 18 17.83 -0.88 1.85
C ASN A 18 17.94 -2.26 1.20
N ILE A 19 17.30 -3.25 1.79
CA ILE A 19 17.31 -4.63 1.29
C ILE A 19 15.87 -5.11 1.18
N GLN A 20 15.55 -5.73 0.05
CA GLN A 20 14.25 -6.36 -0.16
C GLN A 20 14.41 -7.88 -0.11
N PHE A 21 13.55 -8.51 0.65
CA PHE A 21 13.50 -9.95 0.84
C PHE A 21 12.14 -10.52 0.43
N ILE A 22 12.15 -11.75 -0.09
CA ILE A 22 10.97 -12.61 -0.13
C ILE A 22 11.16 -13.69 0.93
N VAL A 23 10.12 -13.98 1.69
CA VAL A 23 10.08 -15.08 2.65
C VAL A 23 9.04 -16.09 2.16
N LEU A 24 9.46 -17.33 1.94
CA LEU A 24 8.60 -18.43 1.54
C LEU A 24 8.88 -19.63 2.48
N GLY A 25 7.94 -19.90 3.38
CA GLY A 25 8.18 -20.85 4.47
C GLY A 25 9.35 -20.39 5.35
N ASP A 26 10.38 -21.23 5.47
CA ASP A 26 11.59 -20.93 6.22
C ASP A 26 12.72 -20.31 5.37
N ASP A 27 12.52 -20.25 4.05
CA ASP A 27 13.49 -19.72 3.13
C ASP A 27 13.39 -18.20 2.95
N VAL A 28 14.55 -17.55 2.90
CA VAL A 28 14.65 -16.10 2.70
C VAL A 28 15.46 -15.80 1.45
N TYR A 29 14.83 -15.19 0.49
CA TYR A 29 15.43 -14.80 -0.78
C TYR A 29 15.72 -13.30 -0.79
N VAL A 30 16.90 -12.91 -1.29
CA VAL A 30 17.25 -11.50 -1.48
C VAL A 30 16.86 -11.10 -2.90
N ILE A 31 15.96 -10.12 -3.03
CA ILE A 31 15.58 -9.57 -4.35
C ILE A 31 16.62 -8.55 -4.79
N GLU A 32 16.89 -7.55 -3.93
CA GLU A 32 17.86 -6.52 -4.22
C GLU A 32 18.48 -5.93 -2.96
N VAL A 33 19.67 -5.37 -3.11
CA VAL A 33 20.41 -4.64 -2.07
C VAL A 33 20.79 -3.27 -2.60
N ASN A 34 20.35 -2.23 -1.94
CA ASN A 34 20.63 -0.84 -2.29
C ASN A 34 21.42 -0.16 -1.16
N PRO A 35 22.77 -0.07 -1.25
CA PRO A 35 23.61 0.59 -0.24
C PRO A 35 23.55 2.12 -0.40
N ARG A 36 22.39 2.68 -0.34
CA ARG A 36 22.09 4.11 -0.52
C ARG A 36 20.76 4.46 0.13
N SER A 37 20.44 5.74 0.20
CA SER A 37 19.09 6.22 0.54
C SER A 37 18.06 5.70 -0.47
N SER A 38 16.85 5.49 0.00
CA SER A 38 15.69 5.08 -0.80
C SER A 38 14.48 5.97 -0.49
N ARG A 39 13.44 5.90 -1.32
CA ARG A 39 12.16 6.59 -1.05
C ARG A 39 11.50 6.12 0.23
N THR A 40 11.83 4.92 0.69
CA THR A 40 11.29 4.34 1.94
C THR A 40 11.84 5.03 3.18
N VAL A 41 13.02 5.67 3.11
CA VAL A 41 13.66 6.30 4.27
C VAL A 41 12.82 7.41 4.91
N PRO A 42 12.26 8.40 4.17
CA PRO A 42 11.36 9.39 4.75
C PRO A 42 10.10 8.76 5.37
N TYR A 43 9.57 7.71 4.75
CA TYR A 43 8.44 6.94 5.26
C TYR A 43 8.77 6.32 6.61
N ILE A 44 9.83 5.52 6.70
CA ILE A 44 10.24 4.84 7.94
C ILE A 44 10.60 5.85 9.02
N SER A 45 11.27 6.96 8.70
CA SER A 45 11.57 8.02 9.66
C SER A 45 10.30 8.60 10.30
N LYS A 46 9.25 8.83 9.52
CA LYS A 46 7.96 9.31 10.04
C LYS A 46 7.23 8.26 10.87
N VAL A 47 7.27 7.00 10.44
CA VAL A 47 6.59 5.89 11.13
C VAL A 47 7.25 5.60 12.48
N THR A 48 8.57 5.55 12.53
CA THR A 48 9.32 5.19 13.73
C THR A 48 9.65 6.37 14.63
N GLY A 49 9.57 7.59 14.11
CA GLY A 49 10.07 8.80 14.78
C GLY A 49 11.59 8.91 14.79
N ILE A 50 12.31 8.00 14.13
CA ILE A 50 13.77 7.97 14.09
C ILE A 50 14.27 8.81 12.92
N PRO A 51 15.10 9.84 13.14
CA PRO A 51 15.61 10.70 12.07
C PRO A 51 16.73 9.99 11.28
N ILE A 52 16.37 9.03 10.43
CA ILE A 52 17.33 8.13 9.75
C ILE A 52 18.36 8.90 8.93
N VAL A 53 17.96 9.91 8.16
CA VAL A 53 18.89 10.68 7.31
C VAL A 53 19.92 11.45 8.13
N PRO A 54 19.54 12.27 9.13
CA PRO A 54 20.51 12.92 10.02
C PRO A 54 21.45 11.94 10.73
N LEU A 55 20.93 10.78 11.19
CA LEU A 55 21.77 9.76 11.83
C LEU A 55 22.77 9.16 10.84
N ALA A 56 22.33 8.78 9.66
CA ALA A 56 23.21 8.23 8.64
C ALA A 56 24.30 9.21 8.21
N THR A 57 23.94 10.49 8.08
CA THR A 57 24.93 11.56 7.78
C THR A 57 25.99 11.64 8.85
N LYS A 58 25.60 11.64 10.13
CA LYS A 58 26.56 11.64 11.25
C LYS A 58 27.44 10.39 11.24
N VAL A 59 26.87 9.22 10.96
CA VAL A 59 27.63 7.95 10.87
C VAL A 59 28.66 8.01 9.73
N ILE A 60 28.31 8.57 8.58
CA ILE A 60 29.22 8.78 7.45
C ILE A 60 30.39 9.74 7.86
N LEU A 61 30.10 10.72 8.71
CA LEU A 61 31.10 11.65 9.25
C LEU A 61 31.91 11.05 10.41
N GLY A 62 31.71 9.77 10.77
CA GLY A 62 32.50 9.06 11.76
C GLY A 62 31.90 8.99 13.17
N TYR A 63 30.72 9.56 13.42
CA TYR A 63 30.02 9.43 14.69
C TYR A 63 29.47 8.01 14.85
N LYS A 64 29.43 7.51 16.08
CA LYS A 64 28.84 6.18 16.36
C LYS A 64 27.40 6.32 16.82
N LEU A 65 26.53 5.41 16.38
CA LEU A 65 25.12 5.39 16.77
C LEU A 65 24.96 5.32 18.30
N LYS A 66 25.82 4.55 18.98
CA LYS A 66 25.81 4.44 20.43
C LYS A 66 25.99 5.79 21.14
N ASP A 67 26.88 6.64 20.63
CA ASP A 67 27.13 7.98 21.21
C ASP A 67 25.94 8.93 20.98
N MET A 68 25.02 8.56 20.08
CA MET A 68 23.77 9.26 19.78
C MET A 68 22.54 8.65 20.45
N GLY A 69 22.74 7.68 21.35
CA GLY A 69 21.66 7.03 22.09
C GLY A 69 20.93 5.90 21.36
N TYR A 70 21.51 5.35 20.29
CA TYR A 70 20.92 4.25 19.54
C TYR A 70 21.72 2.96 19.71
N GLU A 71 21.06 1.93 20.21
CA GLU A 71 21.64 0.60 20.33
C GLU A 71 21.53 -0.19 19.02
N PRO A 72 22.48 -1.13 18.77
CA PRO A 72 22.40 -2.04 17.62
C PRO A 72 21.16 -2.95 17.70
N GLY A 73 20.55 -3.21 16.55
CA GLY A 73 19.44 -4.15 16.43
C GLY A 73 18.17 -3.53 15.88
N LEU A 74 17.07 -4.26 16.01
CA LEU A 74 15.74 -3.78 15.61
C LEU A 74 15.26 -2.74 16.63
N GLN A 75 14.78 -1.63 16.11
CA GLN A 75 14.14 -0.61 16.95
C GLN A 75 12.73 -1.06 17.35
N PRO A 76 12.17 -0.54 18.45
CA PRO A 76 10.83 -0.89 18.90
C PRO A 76 9.78 -0.63 17.82
N GLU A 77 8.76 -1.48 17.80
CA GLU A 77 7.63 -1.31 16.87
C GLU A 77 6.83 -0.05 17.20
N ALA A 78 6.33 0.60 16.15
CA ALA A 78 5.44 1.75 16.31
C ALA A 78 4.09 1.32 16.90
N LYS A 79 3.55 2.13 17.84
CA LYS A 79 2.24 1.88 18.49
C LYS A 79 1.05 2.36 17.66
N HIS A 80 1.20 2.43 16.36
CA HIS A 80 0.18 2.90 15.42
C HIS A 80 0.28 2.15 14.10
N TYR A 81 -0.78 2.18 13.32
CA TYR A 81 -0.79 1.65 11.97
C TYR A 81 -0.25 2.69 11.00
N ALA A 82 0.62 2.24 10.10
CA ALA A 82 1.17 3.05 9.05
C ALA A 82 0.98 2.35 7.70
N ILE A 83 0.30 3.00 6.77
CA ILE A 83 -0.01 2.46 5.46
C ILE A 83 0.67 3.31 4.41
N LYS A 84 1.52 2.67 3.63
CA LYS A 84 2.14 3.23 2.45
C LYS A 84 1.25 2.93 1.24
N MET A 85 0.77 3.99 0.57
CA MET A 85 -0.08 3.88 -0.60
C MET A 85 0.66 4.44 -1.82
N PRO A 86 0.75 3.67 -2.94
CA PRO A 86 1.28 4.21 -4.18
C PRO A 86 0.32 5.25 -4.77
N VAL A 87 0.89 6.24 -5.45
CA VAL A 87 0.15 7.25 -6.21
C VAL A 87 0.41 7.04 -7.69
N PHE A 88 -0.65 7.00 -8.49
CA PHE A 88 -0.58 6.85 -9.94
C PHE A 88 -1.02 8.15 -10.63
N SER A 89 -0.40 8.46 -11.75
CA SER A 89 -0.73 9.65 -12.55
C SER A 89 -1.35 9.29 -13.92
N PHE A 90 -2.04 8.16 -14.01
CA PHE A 90 -2.64 7.69 -15.26
C PHE A 90 -3.58 8.73 -15.90
N GLU A 91 -4.35 9.45 -15.07
CA GLU A 91 -5.27 10.49 -15.53
C GLU A 91 -4.57 11.67 -16.23
N LYS A 92 -3.27 11.87 -15.94
CA LYS A 92 -2.46 12.96 -16.50
C LYS A 92 -1.78 12.59 -17.81
N ILE A 93 -1.71 11.30 -18.12
CA ILE A 93 -0.99 10.76 -19.29
C ILE A 93 -2.01 10.14 -20.24
N ARG A 94 -2.29 10.81 -21.36
CA ARG A 94 -3.21 10.29 -22.37
C ARG A 94 -2.66 9.01 -23.00
N GLY A 95 -3.50 7.96 -23.09
CA GLY A 95 -3.13 6.68 -23.68
C GLY A 95 -2.20 5.82 -22.79
N ALA A 96 -2.00 6.16 -21.53
CA ALA A 96 -1.25 5.30 -20.63
C ALA A 96 -2.00 3.99 -20.37
N ASP A 97 -1.28 2.87 -20.43
CA ASP A 97 -1.79 1.58 -19.98
C ASP A 97 -1.95 1.60 -18.47
N ILE A 98 -3.19 1.48 -17.99
CA ILE A 98 -3.56 1.48 -16.57
C ILE A 98 -3.42 0.11 -15.92
N SER A 99 -3.16 -0.96 -16.69
CA SER A 99 -2.98 -2.29 -16.17
C SER A 99 -1.72 -2.36 -15.32
N LEU A 100 -1.81 -2.92 -14.11
CA LEU A 100 -0.66 -3.15 -13.27
C LEU A 100 0.05 -4.43 -13.68
N GLY A 101 1.37 -4.38 -13.76
CA GLY A 101 2.26 -5.48 -14.11
C GLY A 101 3.47 -5.50 -13.17
N PRO A 102 4.52 -6.27 -13.52
CA PRO A 102 5.74 -6.37 -12.71
C PRO A 102 6.53 -5.06 -12.67
N GLU A 103 6.27 -4.15 -13.59
CA GLU A 103 6.96 -2.87 -13.70
C GLU A 103 6.38 -1.83 -12.73
N MET A 104 7.24 -0.96 -12.22
CA MET A 104 6.81 0.15 -11.37
C MET A 104 6.12 1.24 -12.19
N LYS A 105 4.80 1.38 -12.06
CA LYS A 105 3.99 2.43 -12.71
C LYS A 105 3.60 3.58 -11.77
N SER A 106 3.94 3.48 -10.48
CA SER A 106 3.64 4.54 -9.51
C SER A 106 4.55 5.76 -9.71
N THR A 107 3.96 6.94 -9.58
CA THR A 107 4.67 8.24 -9.72
C THR A 107 4.97 8.90 -8.39
N GLY A 108 4.41 8.38 -7.30
CA GLY A 108 4.61 8.88 -5.96
C GLY A 108 4.12 7.90 -4.90
N GLU A 109 4.23 8.31 -3.65
CA GLU A 109 3.82 7.55 -2.48
C GLU A 109 3.21 8.49 -1.47
N CYS A 110 2.20 8.04 -0.73
CA CYS A 110 1.68 8.76 0.43
C CYS A 110 1.62 7.85 1.64
N LEU A 111 1.51 8.46 2.82
CA LEU A 111 1.52 7.80 4.10
C LEU A 111 0.25 8.12 4.87
N GLY A 112 -0.50 7.09 5.26
CA GLY A 112 -1.58 7.17 6.23
C GLY A 112 -1.12 6.65 7.59
N ILE A 113 -1.24 7.45 8.65
CA ILE A 113 -0.92 7.03 10.02
C ILE A 113 -2.14 7.25 10.92
N ALA A 114 -2.50 6.23 11.70
CA ALA A 114 -3.58 6.32 12.68
C ALA A 114 -3.46 5.25 13.77
N LYS A 115 -4.31 5.36 14.79
CA LYS A 115 -4.39 4.37 15.88
C LYS A 115 -5.07 3.07 15.45
N THR A 116 -5.89 3.10 14.41
CA THR A 116 -6.57 1.92 13.85
C THR A 116 -6.17 1.71 12.39
N PHE A 117 -6.21 0.46 11.93
CA PHE A 117 -5.92 0.11 10.54
C PHE A 117 -6.85 0.84 9.55
N ASN A 118 -8.15 0.85 9.83
CA ASN A 118 -9.13 1.46 8.94
C ASN A 118 -8.94 2.97 8.78
N GLU A 119 -8.62 3.68 9.86
CA GLU A 119 -8.31 5.11 9.79
C GLU A 119 -7.01 5.39 9.03
N ALA A 120 -5.97 4.57 9.25
CA ALA A 120 -4.71 4.70 8.53
C ALA A 120 -4.92 4.47 7.03
N LEU A 121 -5.70 3.43 6.66
CA LEU A 121 -6.05 3.11 5.29
C LEU A 121 -6.86 4.26 4.65
N TYR A 122 -7.86 4.78 5.33
CA TYR A 122 -8.66 5.90 4.85
C TYR A 122 -7.80 7.14 4.59
N LYS A 123 -6.91 7.50 5.52
CA LYS A 123 -5.95 8.60 5.34
C LYS A 123 -5.02 8.37 4.14
N ALA A 124 -4.57 7.13 3.94
CA ALA A 124 -3.73 6.76 2.81
C ALA A 124 -4.49 6.93 1.47
N PHE A 125 -5.76 6.51 1.40
CA PHE A 125 -6.61 6.74 0.21
C PHE A 125 -6.75 8.24 -0.10
N ILE A 126 -7.10 9.05 0.91
CA ILE A 126 -7.22 10.49 0.73
C ILE A 126 -5.90 11.12 0.27
N GLY A 127 -4.77 10.70 0.87
CA GLY A 127 -3.44 11.14 0.47
C GLY A 127 -3.05 10.74 -0.95
N ALA A 128 -3.53 9.60 -1.44
CA ALA A 128 -3.36 9.15 -2.81
C ALA A 128 -4.30 9.84 -3.83
N GLY A 129 -5.18 10.75 -3.36
CA GLY A 129 -6.17 11.42 -4.21
C GLY A 129 -7.47 10.65 -4.40
N ILE A 130 -7.58 9.45 -3.82
CA ILE A 130 -8.79 8.63 -3.90
C ILE A 130 -9.79 9.18 -2.89
N ARG A 131 -10.94 9.60 -3.40
CA ARG A 131 -12.03 10.13 -2.56
C ARG A 131 -13.21 9.17 -2.58
N LEU A 132 -13.74 8.88 -1.41
CA LEU A 132 -15.00 8.15 -1.32
C LEU A 132 -16.13 9.04 -1.90
N PRO A 133 -17.01 8.47 -2.73
CA PRO A 133 -18.10 9.23 -3.32
C PRO A 133 -19.03 9.76 -2.24
N LYS A 134 -19.47 11.03 -2.39
CA LYS A 134 -20.43 11.64 -1.47
C LYS A 134 -21.83 11.02 -1.61
N HIS A 135 -22.17 10.54 -2.80
CA HIS A 135 -23.42 9.87 -3.09
C HIS A 135 -23.26 8.36 -2.88
N LYS A 136 -24.18 7.76 -2.16
CA LYS A 136 -24.20 6.32 -1.92
C LYS A 136 -24.72 5.56 -3.14
N GLN A 137 -23.96 5.66 -4.24
CA GLN A 137 -24.25 4.97 -5.49
C GLN A 137 -22.96 4.34 -6.01
N MET A 138 -23.05 3.14 -6.52
CA MET A 138 -21.91 2.42 -7.07
C MET A 138 -22.31 1.52 -8.22
N ILE A 139 -21.36 1.30 -9.11
CA ILE A 139 -21.48 0.32 -10.20
C ILE A 139 -20.57 -0.86 -9.86
N ILE A 140 -21.11 -2.06 -9.90
CA ILE A 140 -20.36 -3.31 -9.74
C ILE A 140 -20.37 -4.03 -11.09
N THR A 141 -19.19 -4.34 -11.60
CA THR A 141 -18.99 -5.21 -12.75
C THR A 141 -17.76 -6.08 -12.50
N VAL A 142 -17.93 -7.38 -12.62
CA VAL A 142 -16.89 -8.36 -12.39
C VAL A 142 -16.96 -9.45 -13.47
N LYS A 143 -15.83 -10.14 -13.70
CA LYS A 143 -15.78 -11.31 -14.57
C LYS A 143 -16.55 -12.49 -13.93
N ASP A 144 -16.83 -13.52 -14.75
CA ASP A 144 -17.66 -14.63 -14.31
C ASP A 144 -17.10 -15.39 -13.10
N GLU A 145 -15.78 -15.55 -13.04
CA GLU A 145 -15.08 -16.24 -11.96
C GLU A 145 -15.21 -15.53 -10.60
N ASP A 146 -15.36 -14.21 -10.58
CA ASP A 146 -15.41 -13.40 -9.35
C ASP A 146 -16.85 -13.11 -8.87
N LYS A 147 -17.86 -13.65 -9.57
CA LYS A 147 -19.27 -13.35 -9.27
C LYS A 147 -19.73 -13.82 -7.90
N GLU A 148 -19.23 -14.95 -7.43
CA GLU A 148 -19.57 -15.44 -6.10
C GLU A 148 -18.91 -14.61 -5.01
N ASP A 149 -17.66 -14.20 -5.20
CA ASP A 149 -16.89 -13.41 -4.24
C ASP A 149 -17.43 -11.99 -4.06
N ILE A 150 -18.08 -11.43 -5.08
CA ILE A 150 -18.65 -10.08 -4.99
C ILE A 150 -19.95 -10.02 -4.17
N ILE A 151 -20.68 -11.12 -4.00
CA ILE A 151 -21.95 -11.15 -3.29
C ILE A 151 -21.85 -10.63 -1.85
N PRO A 152 -20.96 -11.15 -0.99
CA PRO A 152 -20.82 -10.64 0.38
C PRO A 152 -20.37 -9.18 0.43
N ILE A 153 -19.60 -8.73 -0.53
CA ILE A 153 -19.16 -7.32 -0.64
C ILE A 153 -20.36 -6.43 -0.99
N ALA A 154 -21.15 -6.82 -1.99
CA ALA A 154 -22.35 -6.09 -2.41
C ALA A 154 -23.36 -5.98 -1.25
N ARG A 155 -23.61 -7.05 -0.49
CA ARG A 155 -24.48 -7.01 0.70
C ARG A 155 -24.00 -6.02 1.75
N ARG A 156 -22.70 -5.91 1.99
CA ARG A 156 -22.15 -4.93 2.93
C ARG A 156 -22.37 -3.50 2.47
N PHE A 157 -22.23 -3.22 1.18
CA PHE A 157 -22.52 -1.89 0.63
C PHE A 157 -24.00 -1.57 0.66
N GLU A 158 -24.87 -2.53 0.37
CA GLU A 158 -26.32 -2.37 0.50
C GLU A 158 -26.72 -2.06 1.95
N ALA A 159 -26.18 -2.81 2.93
CA ALA A 159 -26.40 -2.54 4.35
C ALA A 159 -25.92 -1.15 4.80
N LEU A 160 -24.92 -0.59 4.13
CA LEU A 160 -24.45 0.78 4.32
C LEU A 160 -25.34 1.82 3.59
N GLY A 161 -26.41 1.39 2.91
CA GLY A 161 -27.36 2.23 2.18
C GLY A 161 -26.87 2.67 0.80
N TYR A 162 -25.96 1.93 0.17
CA TYR A 162 -25.57 2.18 -1.20
C TYR A 162 -26.60 1.62 -2.18
N ARG A 163 -26.92 2.39 -3.22
CA ARG A 163 -27.64 1.91 -4.39
C ARG A 163 -26.64 1.28 -5.35
N ILE A 164 -26.85 0.01 -5.66
CA ILE A 164 -25.97 -0.78 -6.50
C ILE A 164 -26.53 -0.86 -7.91
N TYR A 165 -25.70 -0.53 -8.90
CA TYR A 165 -25.92 -0.75 -10.32
C TYR A 165 -24.95 -1.84 -10.78
N ALA A 166 -25.38 -2.68 -11.72
CA ALA A 166 -24.51 -3.76 -12.22
C ALA A 166 -24.79 -4.04 -13.71
N THR A 167 -23.78 -4.52 -14.43
CA THR A 167 -23.96 -5.08 -15.77
C THR A 167 -24.83 -6.35 -15.72
N LEU A 168 -25.54 -6.67 -16.83
CA LEU A 168 -26.56 -7.73 -16.88
C LEU A 168 -26.11 -9.04 -16.24
N GLY A 169 -24.91 -9.53 -16.56
CA GLY A 169 -24.39 -10.78 -16.01
C GLY A 169 -24.15 -10.73 -14.50
N THR A 170 -23.59 -9.63 -13.98
CA THR A 170 -23.37 -9.42 -12.55
C THR A 170 -24.70 -9.15 -11.83
N ALA A 171 -25.61 -8.37 -12.45
CA ALA A 171 -26.91 -8.07 -11.89
C ALA A 171 -27.78 -9.32 -11.69
N LYS A 172 -27.71 -10.28 -12.61
CA LYS A 172 -28.42 -11.57 -12.48
C LYS A 172 -28.01 -12.28 -11.20
N VAL A 173 -26.71 -12.46 -10.96
CA VAL A 173 -26.20 -13.15 -9.77
C VAL A 173 -26.55 -12.40 -8.48
N LEU A 174 -26.44 -11.07 -8.48
CA LEU A 174 -26.79 -10.27 -7.30
C LEU A 174 -28.29 -10.30 -7.01
N LYS A 175 -29.17 -10.31 -8.02
CA LYS A 175 -30.62 -10.45 -7.85
C LYS A 175 -31.02 -11.81 -7.30
N ASP A 176 -30.42 -12.89 -7.81
CA ASP A 176 -30.67 -14.25 -7.33
C ASP A 176 -30.30 -14.41 -5.84
N CYS A 177 -29.43 -13.53 -5.34
CA CYS A 177 -29.04 -13.44 -3.93
C CYS A 177 -29.86 -12.42 -3.10
N LEU A 178 -31.03 -11.98 -3.60
CA LEU A 178 -31.93 -11.02 -2.93
C LEU A 178 -31.36 -9.60 -2.75
N LEU A 179 -30.38 -9.21 -3.54
CA LEU A 179 -29.85 -7.85 -3.54
C LEU A 179 -30.64 -6.97 -4.53
N TYR A 180 -31.00 -5.76 -4.08
CA TYR A 180 -31.70 -4.82 -4.93
C TYR A 180 -30.69 -4.14 -5.88
N THR A 181 -30.75 -4.51 -7.18
CA THR A 181 -29.89 -3.94 -8.22
C THR A 181 -30.74 -3.22 -9.26
N SER A 182 -30.26 -2.06 -9.74
CA SER A 182 -30.79 -1.39 -10.93
C SER A 182 -29.91 -1.73 -12.13
N PRO A 183 -30.48 -1.88 -13.35
CA PRO A 183 -29.68 -2.05 -14.56
C PRO A 183 -28.72 -0.86 -14.73
N SER A 184 -27.53 -1.14 -15.29
CA SER A 184 -26.57 -0.08 -15.61
C SER A 184 -27.17 0.91 -16.61
N PRO A 185 -26.90 2.22 -16.49
CA PRO A 185 -27.32 3.21 -17.49
C PRO A 185 -26.81 2.91 -18.92
N ARG A 186 -25.79 2.04 -19.05
CA ARG A 186 -25.24 1.63 -20.36
C ARG A 186 -26.00 0.48 -21.03
N ASP A 187 -26.86 -0.23 -20.29
CA ASP A 187 -27.60 -1.38 -20.82
C ASP A 187 -28.86 -0.97 -21.59
N GLY A 188 -29.11 0.33 -21.75
CA GLY A 188 -30.24 0.92 -22.48
C GLY A 188 -29.87 1.72 -23.75
N LEU A 189 -28.61 1.56 -24.24
CA LEU A 189 -28.16 2.20 -25.48
C LEU A 189 -27.91 1.14 -26.56
#